data_7a2242488f38d9e285145ca92c6c9c19
#
_entry.id   7a2242488f38d9e285145ca92c6c9c19
#
_cell.length_a   1.000
_cell.length_b   1.000
_cell.length_c   1.000
_cell.angle_alpha   90.00
_cell.angle_beta   90.00
_cell.angle_gamma   90.00
#
_symmetry.space_group_name_H-M   'P 1'
#
loop_
_entity.id
_entity.type
_entity.pdbx_description
1 polymer ?
#
loop_
_entity_poly.entity_id
_entity_poly.type
_entity_poly.pdbx_seq_one_letter_code
_entity_poly.pdbx_strand_id
1 'polypeptide(L)'
;MMKKVIVLLILFSAICTGFALPARAATCRQTAAHTVCILSIERSAKNYWEYRAAVKVDAETRPVEVYNCRERIRVKRDGSTRPFEPNGAGEVICTLFKAPT
;
A
#
# COMPACT_ATOMS: atom_id res chain seq x y z
N MET A 1 -48.39 -8.23 -12.25
CA MET A 1 -47.72 -6.95 -11.94
C MET A 1 -46.79 -7.04 -10.75
N MET A 2 -47.15 -7.70 -9.66
CA MET A 2 -46.29 -7.85 -8.50
C MET A 2 -45.02 -8.63 -8.79
N LYS A 3 -45.05 -9.62 -9.67
CA LYS A 3 -43.87 -10.41 -10.02
C LYS A 3 -42.78 -9.61 -10.67
N LYS A 4 -43.12 -8.63 -11.51
CA LYS A 4 -42.14 -7.78 -12.18
C LYS A 4 -41.46 -6.83 -11.21
N VAL A 5 -42.17 -6.32 -10.22
CA VAL A 5 -41.61 -5.44 -9.21
C VAL A 5 -40.62 -6.19 -8.33
N ILE A 6 -40.96 -7.43 -7.93
CA ILE A 6 -40.05 -8.26 -7.12
C ILE A 6 -38.77 -8.59 -7.86
N VAL A 7 -38.87 -8.93 -9.15
CA VAL A 7 -37.70 -9.24 -9.98
C VAL A 7 -36.79 -8.03 -10.09
N LEU A 8 -37.34 -6.83 -10.28
CA LEU A 8 -36.57 -5.61 -10.34
C LEU A 8 -35.85 -5.30 -9.04
N LEU A 9 -36.51 -5.53 -7.90
CA LEU A 9 -35.90 -5.33 -6.60
C LEU A 9 -34.72 -6.28 -6.35
N ILE A 10 -34.84 -7.52 -6.75
CA ILE A 10 -33.79 -8.52 -6.62
C ILE A 10 -32.59 -8.14 -7.48
N LEU A 11 -32.82 -7.73 -8.71
CA LEU A 11 -31.75 -7.28 -9.61
C LEU A 11 -31.02 -6.06 -9.07
N PHE A 12 -31.75 -5.12 -8.48
CA PHE A 12 -31.16 -3.93 -7.89
C PHE A 12 -30.30 -4.29 -6.68
N SER A 13 -30.73 -5.20 -5.83
CA SER A 13 -29.96 -5.68 -4.69
C SER A 13 -28.67 -6.36 -5.11
N ALA A 14 -28.69 -7.15 -6.18
CA ALA A 14 -27.50 -7.81 -6.69
C ALA A 14 -26.46 -6.80 -7.20
N ILE A 15 -26.89 -5.72 -7.83
CA ILE A 15 -26.00 -4.67 -8.30
C ILE A 15 -25.38 -3.93 -7.11
N CYS A 16 -26.15 -3.63 -6.08
CA CYS A 16 -25.65 -2.95 -4.89
C CYS A 16 -24.59 -3.76 -4.14
N THR A 17 -24.76 -5.08 -4.07
CA THR A 17 -23.79 -5.94 -3.41
C THR A 17 -22.47 -6.02 -4.17
N GLY A 18 -22.46 -5.79 -5.48
CA GLY A 18 -21.26 -5.76 -6.28
C GLY A 18 -20.35 -4.57 -6.00
N PHE A 19 -20.86 -3.51 -5.36
CA PHE A 19 -20.10 -2.32 -5.03
C PHE A 19 -19.54 -2.31 -3.60
N ALA A 20 -19.83 -3.33 -2.82
CA ALA A 20 -19.39 -3.39 -1.42
C ALA A 20 -17.96 -3.88 -1.26
N LEU A 21 -17.17 -3.91 -2.31
CA LEU A 21 -15.77 -4.32 -2.22
C LEU A 21 -14.93 -3.16 -1.80
N PRO A 22 -14.21 -3.27 -0.68
CA PRO A 22 -13.22 -2.28 -0.34
C PRO A 22 -12.11 -2.39 -1.36
N ALA A 23 -12.11 -1.52 -2.29
CA ALA A 23 -10.97 -1.34 -3.10
C ALA A 23 -9.91 -0.66 -2.23
N ARG A 24 -9.10 -1.44 -1.56
CA ARG A 24 -7.81 -0.91 -1.15
C ARG A 24 -6.98 -0.86 -2.40
N ALA A 25 -7.08 0.24 -3.09
CA ALA A 25 -6.21 0.51 -4.21
C ALA A 25 -4.81 0.68 -3.65
N ALA A 26 -3.93 -0.28 -3.90
CA ALA A 26 -2.52 -0.11 -3.64
C ALA A 26 -2.03 1.10 -4.42
N THR A 27 -1.26 1.96 -3.77
CA THR A 27 -0.64 3.08 -4.45
C THR A 27 0.61 2.57 -5.16
N CYS A 28 0.59 2.59 -6.48
CA CYS A 28 1.72 2.12 -7.27
C CYS A 28 2.44 3.29 -7.93
N ARG A 29 3.76 3.19 -7.96
CA ARG A 29 4.64 4.12 -8.67
C ARG A 29 5.65 3.37 -9.49
N GLN A 30 5.86 3.84 -10.71
CA GLN A 30 6.90 3.29 -11.56
C GLN A 30 8.15 4.14 -11.44
N THR A 31 9.27 3.51 -11.10
CA THR A 31 10.56 4.16 -11.04
C THR A 31 11.37 3.77 -12.27
N ALA A 32 12.61 4.26 -12.37
CA ALA A 32 13.48 3.91 -13.49
C ALA A 32 13.80 2.41 -13.53
N ALA A 33 13.76 1.72 -12.38
CA ALA A 33 14.18 0.33 -12.28
C ALA A 33 13.05 -0.63 -11.91
N HIS A 34 12.01 -0.16 -11.21
CA HIS A 34 10.99 -1.03 -10.62
C HIS A 34 9.59 -0.44 -10.69
N THR A 35 8.59 -1.31 -10.55
CA THR A 35 7.23 -0.90 -10.24
C THR A 35 7.01 -1.21 -8.76
N VAL A 36 6.78 -0.16 -7.96
CA VAL A 36 6.61 -0.27 -6.52
C VAL A 36 5.17 0.02 -6.16
N CYS A 37 4.50 -0.94 -5.55
CA CYS A 37 3.15 -0.79 -5.04
C CYS A 37 3.16 -0.84 -3.52
N ILE A 38 2.61 0.19 -2.89
CA ILE A 38 2.49 0.24 -1.44
C ILE A 38 1.15 -0.37 -1.06
N LEU A 39 1.20 -1.53 -0.41
CA LEU A 39 0.01 -2.28 -0.05
C LEU A 39 -0.60 -1.79 1.27
N SER A 40 0.25 -1.42 2.21
CA SER A 40 -0.14 -0.81 3.47
C SER A 40 0.98 0.08 3.96
N ILE A 41 0.63 1.14 4.67
CA ILE A 41 1.61 2.04 5.24
C ILE A 41 1.09 2.67 6.51
N GLU A 42 1.96 2.80 7.49
CA GLU A 42 1.66 3.41 8.77
C GLU A 42 2.90 4.17 9.23
N ARG A 43 2.71 5.44 9.59
CA ARG A 43 3.81 6.24 10.17
C ARG A 43 3.99 5.86 11.62
N SER A 44 5.25 5.77 12.06
CA SER A 44 5.57 5.57 13.46
C SER A 44 5.10 6.79 14.28
N ALA A 45 4.41 6.52 15.38
CA ALA A 45 4.01 7.59 16.30
C ALA A 45 5.20 8.17 17.05
N LYS A 46 6.25 7.40 17.22
CA LYS A 46 7.45 7.79 17.96
C LYS A 46 8.45 8.55 17.09
N ASN A 47 8.64 8.08 15.87
CA ASN A 47 9.64 8.62 14.96
C ASN A 47 9.01 9.01 13.64
N TYR A 48 8.82 10.29 13.40
CA TYR A 48 8.11 10.76 12.23
C TYR A 48 8.80 10.42 10.89
N TRP A 49 10.06 10.02 10.93
CA TRP A 49 10.82 9.62 9.74
C TRP A 49 10.75 8.12 9.46
N GLU A 50 10.07 7.35 10.30
CA GLU A 50 9.93 5.92 10.14
C GLU A 50 8.53 5.53 9.68
N TYR A 51 8.47 4.61 8.75
CA TYR A 51 7.23 4.06 8.23
C TYR A 51 7.27 2.55 8.27
N ARG A 52 6.15 1.95 8.65
CA ARG A 52 5.94 0.52 8.51
C ARG A 52 5.10 0.31 7.28
N ALA A 53 5.58 -0.49 6.35
CA ALA A 53 4.88 -0.69 5.09
C ALA A 53 5.06 -2.09 4.57
N ALA A 54 4.00 -2.62 3.98
CA ALA A 54 4.06 -3.79 3.12
C ALA A 54 4.04 -3.29 1.69
N VAL A 55 4.94 -3.82 0.88
CA VAL A 55 5.10 -3.36 -0.50
C VAL A 55 5.20 -4.55 -1.46
N LYS A 56 4.90 -4.27 -2.70
CA LYS A 56 5.15 -5.20 -3.80
C LYS A 56 6.11 -4.50 -4.75
N VAL A 57 7.28 -5.09 -4.93
CA VAL A 57 8.30 -4.57 -5.85
C VAL A 57 8.36 -5.53 -7.04
N ASP A 58 7.95 -5.03 -8.19
CA ASP A 58 7.73 -5.84 -9.40
C ASP A 58 6.74 -6.96 -9.09
N ALA A 59 7.15 -8.22 -9.11
CA ALA A 59 6.29 -9.36 -8.78
C ALA A 59 6.47 -9.85 -7.34
N GLU A 60 7.38 -9.26 -6.58
CA GLU A 60 7.72 -9.72 -5.23
C GLU A 60 6.94 -8.95 -4.17
N THR A 61 6.14 -9.67 -3.41
CA THR A 61 5.45 -9.10 -2.26
C THR A 61 6.35 -9.20 -1.03
N ARG A 62 6.59 -8.07 -0.37
CA ARG A 62 7.41 -8.01 0.83
C ARG A 62 6.50 -7.78 2.04
N PRO A 63 6.75 -8.48 3.16
CA PRO A 63 5.97 -8.28 4.38
C PRO A 63 6.21 -6.89 4.96
N VAL A 64 5.46 -6.55 6.01
CA VAL A 64 5.65 -5.27 6.69
C VAL A 64 7.07 -5.16 7.22
N GLU A 65 7.75 -4.11 6.80
CA GLU A 65 9.11 -3.78 7.23
C GLU A 65 9.15 -2.30 7.60
N VAL A 66 10.19 -1.90 8.34
CA VAL A 66 10.36 -0.51 8.75
C VAL A 66 11.27 0.21 7.77
N TYR A 67 10.80 1.33 7.26
CA TYR A 67 11.58 2.18 6.35
C TYR A 67 11.97 3.45 7.10
N ASN A 68 13.27 3.61 7.32
CA ASN A 68 13.81 4.78 8.00
C ASN A 68 14.30 5.77 6.95
N CYS A 69 13.53 6.84 6.77
CA CYS A 69 13.84 7.84 5.75
C CYS A 69 15.01 8.76 6.15
N ARG A 70 15.30 8.84 7.44
CA ARG A 70 16.40 9.67 7.94
C ARG A 70 17.76 9.04 7.64
N GLU A 71 17.88 7.75 7.94
CA GLU A 71 19.12 7.01 7.72
C GLU A 71 19.14 6.26 6.40
N ARG A 72 18.03 6.25 5.69
CA ARG A 72 17.86 5.56 4.41
C ARG A 72 18.17 4.07 4.51
N ILE A 73 17.62 3.45 5.54
CA ILE A 73 17.73 2.00 5.74
C ILE A 73 16.37 1.36 5.92
N ARG A 74 16.31 0.10 5.61
CA ARG A 74 15.14 -0.74 5.80
C ARG A 74 15.45 -1.78 6.88
N VAL A 75 14.59 -1.89 7.88
CA VAL A 75 14.72 -2.90 8.92
C VAL A 75 13.77 -4.02 8.60
N LYS A 76 14.33 -5.20 8.36
CA LYS A 76 13.56 -6.40 8.05
C LYS A 76 12.94 -7.00 9.30
N ARG A 77 12.02 -7.95 9.12
CA ARG A 77 11.32 -8.57 10.25
C ARG A 77 12.22 -9.29 11.23
N ASP A 78 13.36 -9.80 10.75
CA ASP A 78 14.34 -10.45 11.61
C ASP A 78 15.26 -9.48 12.35
N GLY A 79 15.04 -8.18 12.18
CA GLY A 79 15.85 -7.13 12.80
C GLY A 79 17.06 -6.72 12.00
N SER A 80 17.39 -7.39 10.91
CA SER A 80 18.52 -7.02 10.07
C SER A 80 18.21 -5.74 9.29
N THR A 81 19.25 -4.96 9.01
CA THR A 81 19.12 -3.73 8.26
C THR A 81 19.71 -3.86 6.86
N ARG A 82 19.08 -3.15 5.92
CA ARG A 82 19.54 -3.08 4.54
C ARG A 82 19.47 -1.64 4.08
N PRO A 83 20.44 -1.16 3.32
CA PRO A 83 20.33 0.18 2.73
C PRO A 83 19.19 0.20 1.71
N PHE A 84 18.66 1.39 1.44
CA PHE A 84 17.65 1.55 0.40
C PHE A 84 18.26 1.19 -0.96
N GLU A 85 17.50 0.42 -1.73
CA GLU A 85 17.87 0.14 -3.11
C GLU A 85 17.63 1.39 -3.96
N PRO A 86 18.53 1.70 -4.90
CA PRO A 86 18.27 2.80 -5.83
C PRO A 86 16.96 2.58 -6.58
N ASN A 87 16.11 3.61 -6.60
CA ASN A 87 14.80 3.56 -7.25
C ASN A 87 13.89 2.45 -6.71
N GLY A 88 14.08 2.07 -5.44
CA GLY A 88 13.32 1.01 -4.80
C GLY A 88 12.21 1.54 -3.90
N ALA A 89 11.67 0.61 -3.08
CA ALA A 89 10.52 0.90 -2.22
C ALA A 89 10.78 2.01 -1.21
N GLY A 90 11.96 2.05 -0.60
CA GLY A 90 12.29 3.06 0.40
C GLY A 90 12.24 4.47 -0.17
N GLU A 91 12.79 4.67 -1.36
CA GLU A 91 12.78 5.97 -2.00
C GLU A 91 11.36 6.41 -2.37
N VAL A 92 10.54 5.48 -2.86
CA VAL A 92 9.14 5.79 -3.18
C VAL A 92 8.36 6.17 -1.92
N ILE A 93 8.50 5.41 -0.85
CA ILE A 93 7.83 5.70 0.42
C ILE A 93 8.24 7.07 0.96
N CYS A 94 9.53 7.34 1.01
CA CYS A 94 10.05 8.58 1.57
C CYS A 94 9.70 9.80 0.73
N THR A 95 9.50 9.62 -0.57
CA THR A 95 9.10 10.71 -1.46
C THR A 95 7.59 10.98 -1.36
N LEU A 96 6.76 9.93 -1.36
CA LEU A 96 5.31 10.07 -1.33
C LEU A 96 4.78 10.54 0.03
N PHE A 97 5.42 10.08 1.10
CA PHE A 97 4.96 10.34 2.46
C PHE A 97 5.95 11.20 3.23
N LYS A 98 6.55 12.16 2.54
CA LYS A 98 7.55 13.04 3.12
C LYS A 98 7.00 13.70 4.39
N ALA A 99 7.71 13.48 5.50
CA ALA A 99 7.35 14.12 6.75
C ALA A 99 7.53 15.63 6.64
N PRO A 100 6.62 16.42 7.23
CA PRO A 100 6.84 17.86 7.32
C PRO A 100 8.08 18.12 8.16
N THR A 101 8.96 18.91 7.62
CA THR A 101 10.17 19.35 8.34
C THR A 101 9.86 20.52 9.25
#